data_f76b50cc1d30d72184a5b25033f7bf60
#
_entry.id   f76b50cc1d30d72184a5b25033f7bf60
#
_cell.length_a   1.000
_cell.length_b   1.000
_cell.length_c   1.000
_cell.angle_alpha   90.00
_cell.angle_beta   90.00
_cell.angle_gamma   90.00
#
_symmetry.space_group_name_H-M   'P 1'
#
loop_
_entity.id
_entity.type
_entity.pdbx_description
1 polymer ?
#
loop_
_entity_poly.entity_id
_entity_poly.type
_entity_poly.pdbx_seq_one_letter_code
_entity_poly.pdbx_strand_id
1 'polypeptide(L)'
;RQKKALRQMVAESVFSPALFDAERRRRQGVALTTLRALTAESGVPASEARRALHAYVRTIAEPPPGRWREQQQALWQGSCRNFATLHNMTTPAQREQAVRRLRSYEAELRELSAQ
;
A
#
# COMPACT_ATOMS: atom_id res chain seq x y z
N ARG A 1 -4.76 28.16 -2.81
CA ARG A 1 -3.96 27.80 -1.63
C ARG A 1 -3.67 26.28 -1.60
N GLN A 2 -4.66 25.40 -1.59
CA GLN A 2 -4.50 23.95 -1.56
C GLN A 2 -3.71 23.41 -2.76
N LYS A 3 -3.97 23.88 -4.00
CA LYS A 3 -3.21 23.46 -5.20
C LYS A 3 -1.70 23.77 -5.09
N LYS A 4 -1.33 24.91 -4.48
CA LYS A 4 0.07 25.25 -4.24
C LYS A 4 0.71 24.29 -3.24
N ALA A 5 0.02 23.99 -2.14
CA ALA A 5 0.49 23.03 -1.16
C ALA A 5 0.69 21.63 -1.76
N LEU A 6 -0.26 21.13 -2.56
CA LEU A 6 -0.12 19.85 -3.26
C LEU A 6 1.09 19.80 -4.19
N ARG A 7 1.33 20.86 -4.97
CA ARG A 7 2.52 20.93 -5.85
C ARG A 7 3.81 20.86 -5.06
N GLN A 8 3.87 21.56 -3.93
CA GLN A 8 5.02 21.52 -3.04
C GLN A 8 5.23 20.12 -2.44
N MET A 9 4.18 19.47 -1.95
CA MET A 9 4.23 18.11 -1.41
C MET A 9 4.74 17.10 -2.44
N VAL A 10 4.34 17.23 -3.69
CA VAL A 10 4.85 16.39 -4.79
C VAL A 10 6.33 16.66 -5.06
N ALA A 11 6.73 17.94 -5.10
CA ALA A 11 8.13 18.31 -5.33
C ALA A 11 9.07 17.86 -4.20
N GLU A 12 8.58 17.80 -2.97
CA GLU A 12 9.32 17.37 -1.79
C GLU A 12 9.23 15.85 -1.54
N SER A 13 8.52 15.11 -2.41
CA SER A 13 8.35 13.68 -2.25
C SER A 13 9.69 12.93 -2.39
N VAL A 14 9.95 12.05 -1.45
CA VAL A 14 11.13 11.15 -1.46
C VAL A 14 10.88 9.89 -2.30
N PHE A 15 9.79 9.82 -3.05
CA PHE A 15 9.47 8.68 -3.88
C PHE A 15 10.51 8.47 -4.97
N SER A 16 11.05 7.26 -5.05
CA SER A 16 11.98 6.84 -6.12
C SER A 16 11.33 5.79 -7.00
N PRO A 17 11.03 6.09 -8.27
CA PRO A 17 10.52 5.10 -9.22
C PRO A 17 11.48 3.91 -9.39
N ALA A 18 12.77 4.13 -9.36
CA ALA A 18 13.77 3.07 -9.49
C ALA A 18 13.73 2.08 -8.32
N LEU A 19 13.61 2.57 -7.08
CA LEU A 19 13.44 1.70 -5.90
C LEU A 19 12.10 0.96 -5.94
N PHE A 20 11.04 1.61 -6.38
CA PHE A 20 9.73 0.98 -6.55
C PHE A 20 9.78 -0.17 -7.57
N ASP A 21 10.42 0.05 -8.73
CA ASP A 21 10.54 -0.98 -9.76
C ASP A 21 11.44 -2.14 -9.31
N ALA A 22 12.55 -1.85 -8.65
CA ALA A 22 13.42 -2.88 -8.08
C ALA A 22 12.69 -3.75 -7.05
N GLU A 23 11.90 -3.15 -6.17
CA GLU A 23 11.11 -3.87 -5.19
C GLU A 23 10.00 -4.69 -5.84
N ARG A 24 9.34 -4.17 -6.87
CA ARG A 24 8.35 -4.91 -7.65
C ARG A 24 8.96 -6.18 -8.25
N ARG A 25 10.13 -6.06 -8.88
CA ARG A 25 10.86 -7.21 -9.45
C ARG A 25 11.26 -8.21 -8.38
N ARG A 26 11.73 -7.74 -7.23
CA ARG A 26 12.05 -8.61 -6.09
C ARG A 26 10.83 -9.43 -5.65
N ARG A 27 9.67 -8.79 -5.46
CA ARG A 27 8.41 -9.46 -5.07
C ARG A 27 7.97 -10.47 -6.11
N GLN A 28 8.04 -10.13 -7.40
CA GLN A 28 7.73 -11.05 -8.48
C GLN A 28 8.64 -12.28 -8.46
N GLY A 29 9.94 -12.10 -8.22
CA GLY A 29 10.90 -13.19 -8.08
C GLY A 29 10.55 -14.11 -6.91
N VAL A 30 10.25 -13.56 -5.74
CA VAL A 30 9.83 -14.35 -4.56
C VAL A 30 8.52 -15.08 -4.83
N ALA A 31 7.53 -14.43 -5.46
CA ALA A 31 6.26 -15.07 -5.83
C ALA A 31 6.48 -16.26 -6.77
N LEU A 32 7.27 -16.08 -7.82
CA LEU A 32 7.59 -17.15 -8.77
C LEU A 32 8.31 -18.32 -8.12
N THR A 33 9.29 -18.05 -7.25
CA THR A 33 10.01 -19.09 -6.51
C THR A 33 9.06 -19.86 -5.59
N THR A 34 8.20 -19.15 -4.86
CA THR A 34 7.20 -19.77 -3.99
C THR A 34 6.22 -20.65 -4.78
N LEU A 35 5.68 -20.14 -5.89
CA LEU A 35 4.75 -20.89 -6.73
C LEU A 35 5.41 -22.12 -7.36
N ARG A 36 6.63 -22.00 -7.87
CA ARG A 36 7.38 -23.13 -8.44
C ARG A 36 7.63 -24.21 -7.41
N ALA A 37 8.01 -23.85 -6.18
CA ALA A 37 8.20 -24.81 -5.10
C ALA A 37 6.90 -25.55 -4.76
N LEU A 38 5.76 -24.85 -4.74
CA LEU A 38 4.44 -25.43 -4.43
C LEU A 38 3.89 -26.32 -5.57
N THR A 39 4.37 -26.13 -6.81
CA THR A 39 3.89 -26.88 -7.98
C THR A 39 4.87 -27.93 -8.46
N ALA A 40 6.10 -27.99 -7.92
CA ALA A 40 7.14 -28.94 -8.32
C ALA A 40 6.80 -30.38 -7.91
N GLU A 41 6.06 -30.57 -6.82
CA GLU A 41 5.67 -31.86 -6.30
C GLU A 41 4.14 -32.00 -6.30
N SER A 42 3.65 -33.14 -6.75
CA SER A 42 2.24 -33.50 -6.64
C SER A 42 1.90 -33.75 -5.17
N GLY A 43 0.87 -33.07 -4.64
CA GLY A 43 0.34 -33.39 -3.32
C GLY A 43 0.91 -32.56 -2.17
N VAL A 44 1.41 -31.34 -2.44
CA VAL A 44 1.74 -30.40 -1.36
C VAL A 44 0.50 -30.16 -0.48
N PRO A 45 0.56 -30.40 0.84
CA PRO A 45 -0.58 -30.22 1.72
C PRO A 45 -1.08 -28.76 1.71
N ALA A 46 -2.40 -28.55 1.76
CA ALA A 46 -3.01 -27.24 1.77
C ALA A 46 -2.49 -26.34 2.93
N SER A 47 -2.16 -26.94 4.08
CA SER A 47 -1.55 -26.23 5.21
C SER A 47 -0.15 -25.69 4.91
N GLU A 48 0.65 -26.43 4.13
CA GLU A 48 1.97 -25.98 3.71
C GLU A 48 1.88 -24.90 2.64
N ALA A 49 1.01 -25.07 1.65
CA ALA A 49 0.73 -24.05 0.65
C ALA A 49 0.29 -22.73 1.30
N ARG A 50 -0.61 -22.81 2.28
CA ARG A 50 -1.07 -21.65 3.05
C ARG A 50 0.09 -20.98 3.80
N ARG A 51 0.95 -21.74 4.48
CA ARG A 51 2.12 -21.19 5.17
C ARG A 51 3.07 -20.47 4.22
N ALA A 52 3.37 -21.07 3.07
CA ALA A 52 4.25 -20.47 2.07
C ALA A 52 3.68 -19.16 1.52
N LEU A 53 2.37 -19.11 1.23
CA LEU A 53 1.70 -17.90 0.76
C LEU A 53 1.64 -16.83 1.85
N HIS A 54 1.37 -17.19 3.11
CA HIS A 54 1.42 -16.25 4.23
C HIS A 54 2.84 -15.68 4.42
N ALA A 55 3.88 -16.51 4.30
CA ALA A 55 5.26 -16.03 4.38
C ALA A 55 5.56 -15.03 3.26
N TYR A 56 5.10 -15.30 2.03
CA TYR A 56 5.23 -14.36 0.91
C TYR A 56 4.53 -13.02 1.20
N VAL A 57 3.26 -13.06 1.62
CA VAL A 57 2.48 -11.85 1.95
C VAL A 57 3.17 -11.03 3.05
N ARG A 58 3.74 -11.71 4.06
CA ARG A 58 4.51 -11.04 5.11
C ARG A 58 5.71 -10.26 4.56
N THR A 59 6.41 -10.76 3.54
CA THR A 59 7.53 -10.03 2.93
C THR A 59 7.11 -8.75 2.21
N ILE A 60 5.82 -8.61 1.88
CA ILE A 60 5.24 -7.38 1.32
C ILE A 60 4.91 -6.39 2.43
N ALA A 61 4.24 -6.87 3.49
CA ALA A 61 3.84 -6.04 4.63
C ALA A 61 5.06 -5.56 5.44
N GLU A 62 6.05 -6.44 5.59
CA GLU A 62 7.29 -6.19 6.34
C GLU A 62 8.49 -6.43 5.42
N PRO A 63 8.82 -5.48 4.52
CA PRO A 63 9.96 -5.64 3.64
C PRO A 63 11.27 -5.75 4.42
N PRO A 64 12.27 -6.49 3.91
CA PRO A 64 13.55 -6.63 4.57
C PRO A 64 14.22 -5.25 4.80
N PRO A 65 15.11 -5.12 5.80
CA PRO A 65 15.90 -3.92 6.00
C PRO A 65 16.60 -3.48 4.72
N GLY A 66 16.67 -2.17 4.48
CA GLY A 66 17.31 -1.59 3.31
C GLY A 66 16.58 -0.36 2.80
N ARG A 67 17.10 0.18 1.68
CA ARG A 67 16.64 1.46 1.08
C ARG A 67 15.14 1.51 0.78
N TRP A 68 14.54 0.38 0.41
CA TRP A 68 13.09 0.32 0.18
C TRP A 68 12.30 0.55 1.47
N ARG A 69 12.67 -0.14 2.57
CA ARG A 69 12.02 0.03 3.88
C ARG A 69 12.17 1.47 4.39
N GLU A 70 13.36 2.04 4.25
CA GLU A 70 13.64 3.42 4.64
C GLU A 70 12.78 4.41 3.84
N GLN A 71 12.67 4.22 2.52
CA GLN A 71 11.79 5.02 1.68
C GLN A 71 10.33 4.88 2.10
N GLN A 72 9.86 3.67 2.39
CA GLN A 72 8.48 3.44 2.82
C GLN A 72 8.16 4.18 4.13
N GLN A 73 9.07 4.15 5.09
CA GLN A 73 8.92 4.89 6.34
C GLN A 73 8.89 6.40 6.10
N ALA A 74 9.78 6.92 5.28
CA ALA A 74 9.84 8.34 4.95
C ALA A 74 8.59 8.81 4.19
N LEU A 75 8.10 8.01 3.24
CA LEU A 75 6.85 8.26 2.52
C LEU A 75 5.64 8.25 3.45
N TRP A 76 5.56 7.29 4.36
CA TRP A 76 4.47 7.21 5.33
C TRP A 76 4.45 8.44 6.25
N GLN A 77 5.59 8.80 6.82
CA GLN A 77 5.71 10.00 7.66
C GLN A 77 5.37 11.28 6.88
N GLY A 78 5.87 11.39 5.63
CA GLY A 78 5.54 12.49 4.72
C GLY A 78 4.04 12.56 4.45
N SER A 79 3.41 11.44 4.15
CA SER A 79 1.97 11.34 3.90
C SER A 79 1.15 11.78 5.10
N CYS A 80 1.52 11.38 6.32
CA CYS A 80 0.84 11.82 7.54
C CYS A 80 0.94 13.35 7.73
N ARG A 81 2.13 13.93 7.55
CA ARG A 81 2.32 15.38 7.62
C ARG A 81 1.51 16.12 6.55
N ASN A 82 1.53 15.62 5.32
CA ASN A 82 0.82 16.19 4.19
C ASN A 82 -0.70 16.13 4.40
N PHE A 83 -1.19 14.99 4.91
CA PHE A 83 -2.61 14.84 5.25
C PHE A 83 -3.03 15.85 6.33
N ALA A 84 -2.26 15.97 7.40
CA ALA A 84 -2.55 16.94 8.47
C ALA A 84 -2.57 18.38 7.92
N THR A 85 -1.60 18.75 7.10
CA THR A 85 -1.53 20.06 6.46
C THR A 85 -2.74 20.33 5.58
N LEU A 86 -3.13 19.38 4.71
CA LEU A 86 -4.29 19.51 3.84
C LEU A 86 -5.58 19.56 4.65
N HIS A 87 -5.72 18.70 5.66
CA HIS A 87 -6.90 18.68 6.54
C HIS A 87 -7.11 20.03 7.22
N ASN A 88 -6.04 20.64 7.77
CA ASN A 88 -6.12 21.94 8.42
C ASN A 88 -6.45 23.09 7.45
N MET A 89 -6.29 22.87 6.14
CA MET A 89 -6.66 23.83 5.09
C MET A 89 -8.07 23.61 4.54
N THR A 90 -8.79 22.55 4.97
CA THR A 90 -10.14 22.27 4.51
C THR A 90 -11.18 23.16 5.21
N THR A 91 -12.22 23.52 4.46
CA THR A 91 -13.40 24.18 5.02
C THR A 91 -14.33 23.17 5.68
N PRO A 92 -15.24 23.61 6.59
CA PRO A 92 -16.28 22.71 7.13
C PRO A 92 -17.09 22.01 6.04
N ALA A 93 -17.50 22.72 5.01
CA ALA A 93 -18.25 22.14 3.88
C ALA A 93 -17.47 21.06 3.13
N GLN A 94 -16.16 21.25 2.92
CA GLN A 94 -15.30 20.22 2.31
C GLN A 94 -15.21 18.96 3.19
N ARG A 95 -15.10 19.11 4.51
CA ARG A 95 -15.08 17.99 5.45
C ARG A 95 -16.40 17.21 5.45
N GLU A 96 -17.53 17.91 5.46
CA GLU A 96 -18.86 17.29 5.35
C GLU A 96 -19.02 16.52 4.04
N GLN A 97 -18.56 17.09 2.92
CA GLN A 97 -18.60 16.40 1.64
C GLN A 97 -17.72 15.14 1.63
N ALA A 98 -16.53 15.20 2.24
CA ALA A 98 -15.66 14.03 2.39
C ALA A 98 -16.34 12.93 3.22
N VAL A 99 -16.99 13.28 4.34
CA VAL A 99 -17.74 12.33 5.17
C VAL A 99 -18.88 11.68 4.38
N ARG A 100 -19.66 12.46 3.62
CA ARG A 100 -20.72 11.92 2.76
C ARG A 100 -20.18 10.91 1.75
N ARG A 101 -19.04 11.24 1.13
CA ARG A 101 -18.40 10.35 0.14
C ARG A 101 -17.88 9.05 0.75
N LEU A 102 -17.26 9.12 1.92
CA LEU A 102 -16.79 7.93 2.64
C LEU A 102 -17.95 7.02 3.07
N ARG A 103 -19.09 7.59 3.51
CA ARG A 103 -20.30 6.82 3.82
C ARG A 103 -20.88 6.15 2.59
N SER A 104 -20.83 6.80 1.41
CA SER A 104 -21.25 6.17 0.15
C SER A 104 -20.36 4.95 -0.16
N TYR A 105 -19.04 5.08 -0.06
CA TYR A 105 -18.13 3.95 -0.27
C TYR A 105 -18.35 2.82 0.76
N GLU A 106 -18.60 3.15 2.01
CA GLU A 106 -18.92 2.16 3.03
C GLU A 106 -20.18 1.37 2.66
N ALA A 107 -21.24 2.05 2.21
CA ALA A 107 -22.47 1.41 1.77
C ALA A 107 -22.25 0.49 0.56
N GLU A 108 -21.51 0.97 -0.45
CA GLU A 108 -21.16 0.19 -1.65
C GLU A 108 -20.35 -1.07 -1.28
N LEU A 109 -19.37 -0.95 -0.39
CA LEU A 109 -18.56 -2.09 0.07
C LEU A 109 -19.38 -3.12 0.85
N ARG A 110 -20.32 -2.65 1.68
CA ARG A 110 -21.25 -3.55 2.40
C ARG A 110 -22.15 -4.31 1.45
N GLU A 111 -22.67 -3.65 0.42
CA GLU A 111 -23.49 -4.29 -0.61
C GLU A 111 -22.70 -5.35 -1.38
N LEU A 112 -21.46 -5.06 -1.79
CA LEU A 112 -20.58 -6.01 -2.45
C LEU A 112 -20.21 -7.21 -1.57
N SER A 113 -20.04 -7.00 -0.27
CA SER A 113 -19.71 -8.08 0.67
C SER A 113 -20.90 -8.98 1.03
N ALA A 114 -22.12 -8.57 0.71
CA ALA A 114 -23.36 -9.33 0.95
C ALA A 114 -23.76 -10.23 -0.25
N GLN A 115 -23.04 -10.14 -1.37
CA GLN A 115 -23.21 -10.99 -2.55
C GLN A 115 -22.40 -12.28 -2.42
#